data_6ce95daf4bd6f34da4bf0756da66bc13
#
_entry.id   6ce95daf4bd6f34da4bf0756da66bc13
#
_cell.length_a   1.000
_cell.length_b   1.000
_cell.length_c   1.000
_cell.angle_alpha   90.00
_cell.angle_beta   90.00
_cell.angle_gamma   90.00
#
_symmetry.space_group_name_H-M   'P 1'
#
loop_
_entity.id
_entity.type
_entity.pdbx_description
1 polymer ?
#
loop_
_entity_poly.entity_id
_entity_poly.type
_entity_poly.pdbx_seq_one_letter_code
_entity_poly.pdbx_strand_id
1 'polypeptide(L)'
;MNSTCPLAYRYGAKSIKSLEAVETDTLYVVGGLYGNPHALDTVIQLVSTEKHPARLCFNGDFHWFDIAPDQFLKIQQGVSQNDAICGNVEYELGAENYSGGCGCSYPDSVAPEIVERSDAIHRRLSETARQFPDAIRYFSQLPMFR
;
A
#
# COMPACT_ATOMS: atom_id res chain seq x y z
N MET A 1 13.12 19.87 8.79
CA MET A 1 12.98 19.89 7.31
C MET A 1 11.50 19.67 7.01
N ASN A 2 10.86 20.61 6.30
CA ASN A 2 9.45 20.41 5.93
C ASN A 2 9.36 19.23 4.94
N SER A 3 8.90 18.09 5.42
CA SER A 3 8.60 16.95 4.57
C SER A 3 7.40 17.30 3.70
N THR A 4 7.57 17.37 2.40
CA THR A 4 6.49 17.58 1.43
C THR A 4 6.18 16.27 0.74
N CYS A 5 4.89 16.00 0.49
CA CYS A 5 4.50 14.84 -0.31
C CYS A 5 5.26 14.82 -1.64
N PRO A 6 5.74 13.65 -2.10
CA PRO A 6 6.44 13.52 -3.36
C PRO A 6 5.66 14.11 -4.53
N LEU A 7 6.37 14.70 -5.51
CA LEU A 7 5.73 15.22 -6.72
C LEU A 7 4.96 14.14 -7.48
N ALA A 8 5.38 12.89 -7.37
CA ALA A 8 4.73 11.73 -7.93
C ALA A 8 3.27 11.54 -7.45
N TYR A 9 2.89 12.12 -6.30
CA TYR A 9 1.51 12.08 -5.78
C TYR A 9 0.62 13.20 -6.29
N ARG A 10 1.15 14.10 -7.13
CA ARG A 10 0.41 15.25 -7.64
C ARG A 10 -0.18 14.96 -9.01
N TYR A 11 -1.45 14.54 -9.02
CA TYR A 11 -2.20 14.27 -10.24
C TYR A 11 -3.20 15.39 -10.54
N GLY A 12 -3.30 15.74 -11.82
CA GLY A 12 -4.35 16.66 -12.27
C GLY A 12 -5.62 15.90 -12.67
N ALA A 13 -6.75 16.61 -12.75
CA ALA A 13 -8.04 16.03 -13.15
C ALA A 13 -8.00 15.31 -14.53
N LYS A 14 -7.06 15.68 -15.42
CA LYS A 14 -6.88 15.01 -16.71
C LYS A 14 -6.44 13.56 -16.58
N SER A 15 -5.61 13.24 -15.58
CA SER A 15 -5.14 11.87 -15.35
C SER A 15 -6.28 10.95 -14.96
N ILE A 16 -7.21 11.44 -14.13
CA ILE A 16 -8.39 10.66 -13.71
C ILE A 16 -9.34 10.46 -14.90
N LYS A 17 -9.52 11.48 -15.75
CA LYS A 17 -10.41 11.39 -16.91
C LYS A 17 -9.94 10.42 -18.00
N SER A 18 -8.67 10.05 -18.01
CA SER A 18 -8.10 9.09 -18.98
C SER A 18 -8.24 7.63 -18.55
N LEU A 19 -8.77 7.36 -17.36
CA LEU A 19 -9.00 6.01 -16.88
C LEU A 19 -10.21 5.38 -17.59
N GLU A 20 -10.08 4.09 -17.90
CA GLU A 20 -11.23 3.30 -18.32
C GLU A 20 -12.13 3.03 -17.11
N ALA A 21 -13.44 3.22 -17.32
CA ALA A 21 -14.42 2.88 -16.30
C ALA A 21 -14.50 1.35 -16.15
N VAL A 22 -14.52 0.92 -14.91
CA VAL A 22 -14.72 -0.50 -14.58
C VAL A 22 -16.12 -0.68 -14.02
N GLU A 23 -16.86 -1.61 -14.58
CA GLU A 23 -18.21 -1.93 -14.13
C GLU A 23 -18.18 -3.20 -13.25
N THR A 24 -18.90 -3.15 -12.14
CA THR A 24 -19.10 -4.28 -11.23
C THR A 24 -20.35 -4.05 -10.40
N ASP A 25 -21.03 -5.12 -9.99
CA ASP A 25 -22.21 -5.01 -9.12
C ASP A 25 -21.82 -4.57 -7.71
N THR A 26 -20.69 -5.07 -7.22
CA THR A 26 -20.16 -4.73 -5.89
C THR A 26 -18.68 -4.38 -5.99
N LEU A 27 -18.27 -3.27 -5.39
CA LEU A 27 -16.88 -2.86 -5.26
C LEU A 27 -16.52 -2.74 -3.78
N TYR A 28 -15.55 -3.54 -3.34
CA TYR A 28 -14.91 -3.41 -2.04
C TYR A 28 -13.66 -2.55 -2.19
N VAL A 29 -13.66 -1.38 -1.58
CA VAL A 29 -12.46 -0.54 -1.48
C VAL A 29 -11.92 -0.68 -0.06
N VAL A 30 -10.75 -1.29 0.05
CA VAL A 30 -10.11 -1.55 1.34
C VAL A 30 -9.05 -0.48 1.57
N GLY A 31 -9.17 0.26 2.67
CA GLY A 31 -8.13 1.17 3.14
C GLY A 31 -6.85 0.42 3.53
N GLY A 32 -5.94 1.08 4.22
CA GLY A 32 -4.69 0.45 4.63
C GLY A 32 -4.94 -0.80 5.49
N LEU A 33 -4.40 -1.95 5.06
CA LEU A 33 -4.38 -3.18 5.88
C LEU A 33 -3.33 -3.10 6.98
N TYR A 34 -2.29 -2.32 6.75
CA TYR A 34 -1.15 -2.15 7.66
C TYR A 34 -0.50 -3.46 8.10
N GLY A 35 -0.47 -4.46 7.21
CA GLY A 35 0.12 -5.77 7.49
C GLY A 35 -0.76 -6.68 8.37
N ASN A 36 -2.06 -6.44 8.46
CA ASN A 36 -2.97 -7.27 9.26
C ASN A 36 -3.52 -8.46 8.44
N PRO A 37 -3.01 -9.70 8.66
CA PRO A 37 -3.43 -10.86 7.90
C PRO A 37 -4.88 -11.29 8.19
N HIS A 38 -5.39 -10.97 9.38
CA HIS A 38 -6.79 -11.31 9.72
C HIS A 38 -7.78 -10.37 9.00
N ALA A 39 -7.42 -9.09 8.84
CA ALA A 39 -8.21 -8.16 8.05
C ALA A 39 -8.25 -8.59 6.57
N LEU A 40 -7.10 -9.04 6.02
CA LEU A 40 -7.04 -9.61 4.67
C LEU A 40 -7.95 -10.83 4.53
N ASP A 41 -7.84 -11.80 5.43
CA ASP A 41 -8.66 -13.01 5.39
C ASP A 41 -10.16 -12.66 5.45
N THR A 42 -10.53 -11.71 6.31
CA THR A 42 -11.92 -11.29 6.47
C THR A 42 -12.47 -10.64 5.20
N VAL A 43 -11.72 -9.74 4.58
CA VAL A 43 -12.21 -9.07 3.36
C VAL A 43 -12.30 -10.04 2.18
N ILE A 44 -11.35 -10.96 2.04
CA ILE A 44 -11.41 -12.01 1.01
C ILE A 44 -12.64 -12.90 1.23
N GLN A 45 -12.92 -13.28 2.47
CA GLN A 45 -14.10 -14.06 2.81
C GLN A 45 -15.39 -13.31 2.47
N LEU A 46 -15.49 -12.01 2.82
CA LEU A 46 -16.66 -11.19 2.47
C LEU A 46 -16.90 -11.19 0.96
N VAL A 47 -15.88 -10.92 0.16
CA VAL A 47 -15.98 -10.91 -1.30
C VAL A 47 -16.39 -12.28 -1.83
N SER A 48 -15.88 -13.37 -1.26
CA SER A 48 -16.21 -14.74 -1.69
C SER A 48 -17.67 -15.15 -1.43
N THR A 49 -18.39 -14.44 -0.56
CA THR A 49 -19.80 -14.70 -0.25
C THR A 49 -20.77 -13.89 -1.13
N GLU A 50 -20.25 -13.00 -1.97
CA GLU A 50 -21.08 -12.22 -2.89
C GLU A 50 -21.77 -13.12 -3.92
N LYS A 51 -23.03 -12.82 -4.19
CA LYS A 51 -23.86 -13.58 -5.15
C LYS A 51 -23.70 -13.06 -6.58
N HIS A 52 -23.22 -11.85 -6.74
CA HIS A 52 -23.02 -11.14 -7.99
C HIS A 52 -21.55 -10.80 -8.17
N PRO A 53 -21.12 -10.46 -9.39
CA PRO A 53 -19.73 -10.05 -9.64
C PRO A 53 -19.26 -8.97 -8.66
N ALA A 54 -18.21 -9.27 -7.94
CA ALA A 54 -17.59 -8.35 -6.98
C ALA A 54 -16.12 -8.14 -7.29
N ARG A 55 -15.64 -6.93 -7.10
CA ARG A 55 -14.24 -6.57 -7.22
C ARG A 55 -13.70 -6.11 -5.88
N LEU A 56 -12.44 -6.42 -5.64
CA LEU A 56 -11.70 -6.01 -4.47
C LEU A 56 -10.55 -5.11 -4.92
N CYS A 57 -10.48 -3.90 -4.37
CA CYS A 57 -9.40 -2.95 -4.62
C CYS A 57 -8.77 -2.50 -3.30
N PHE A 58 -7.48 -2.72 -3.16
CA PHE A 58 -6.69 -2.24 -2.04
C PHE A 58 -6.20 -0.81 -2.32
N ASN A 59 -6.55 0.12 -1.43
CA ASN A 59 -6.28 1.56 -1.59
C ASN A 59 -4.92 1.97 -1.01
N GLY A 60 -3.88 1.16 -1.22
CA GLY A 60 -2.54 1.40 -0.72
C GLY A 60 -2.36 1.10 0.77
N ASP A 61 -1.14 1.23 1.25
CA ASP A 61 -0.71 1.01 2.63
C ASP A 61 -1.15 -0.34 3.19
N PHE A 62 -1.01 -1.39 2.36
CA PHE A 62 -1.37 -2.75 2.78
C PHE A 62 -0.27 -3.42 3.60
N HIS A 63 0.98 -2.99 3.49
CA HIS A 63 2.08 -3.38 4.37
C HIS A 63 2.32 -2.34 5.46
N TRP A 64 2.80 -2.73 6.63
CA TRP A 64 3.35 -1.86 7.67
C TRP A 64 3.91 -2.66 8.85
N PHE A 65 3.06 -3.41 9.57
CA PHE A 65 3.45 -4.18 10.76
C PHE A 65 3.86 -5.63 10.47
N ASP A 66 3.73 -6.08 9.25
CA ASP A 66 4.09 -7.41 8.75
C ASP A 66 5.59 -7.53 8.45
N ILE A 67 6.38 -7.24 9.48
CA ILE A 67 7.85 -7.32 9.42
C ILE A 67 8.40 -8.75 9.41
N ALA A 68 7.57 -9.76 9.73
CA ALA A 68 7.93 -11.16 9.61
C ALA A 68 7.74 -11.63 8.16
N PRO A 69 8.70 -12.39 7.58
CA PRO A 69 8.67 -12.79 6.17
C PRO A 69 7.41 -13.55 5.74
N ASP A 70 6.90 -14.42 6.59
CA ASP A 70 5.69 -15.22 6.33
C ASP A 70 4.43 -14.36 6.29
N GLN A 71 4.31 -13.39 7.21
CA GLN A 71 3.20 -12.44 7.23
C GLN A 71 3.25 -11.51 6.02
N PHE A 72 4.44 -10.99 5.69
CA PHE A 72 4.67 -10.17 4.51
C PHE A 72 4.23 -10.90 3.24
N LEU A 73 4.69 -12.14 3.04
CA LEU A 73 4.30 -12.95 1.89
C LEU A 73 2.80 -13.19 1.83
N LYS A 74 2.16 -13.46 2.96
CA LYS A 74 0.71 -13.67 3.01
C LYS A 74 -0.05 -12.42 2.52
N ILE A 75 0.31 -11.24 3.03
CA ILE A 75 -0.28 -9.97 2.59
C ILE A 75 -0.02 -9.75 1.10
N GLN A 76 1.24 -9.87 0.68
CA GLN A 76 1.64 -9.67 -0.72
C GLN A 76 0.88 -10.59 -1.69
N GLN A 77 0.75 -11.87 -1.37
CA GLN A 77 0.03 -12.83 -2.20
C GLN A 77 -1.46 -12.50 -2.31
N GLY A 78 -2.10 -12.16 -1.20
CA GLY A 78 -3.52 -11.81 -1.20
C GLY A 78 -3.81 -10.52 -1.97
N VAL A 79 -2.96 -9.51 -1.81
CA VAL A 79 -3.12 -8.23 -2.52
C VAL A 79 -2.85 -8.38 -4.02
N SER A 80 -1.78 -9.09 -4.41
CA SER A 80 -1.38 -9.21 -5.82
C SER A 80 -2.38 -9.96 -6.71
N GLN A 81 -3.33 -10.67 -6.13
CA GLN A 81 -4.42 -11.35 -6.84
C GLN A 81 -5.64 -10.45 -7.11
N ASN A 82 -5.60 -9.22 -6.65
CA ASN A 82 -6.70 -8.26 -6.71
C ASN A 82 -6.24 -6.92 -7.28
N ASP A 83 -7.18 -6.00 -7.44
CA ASP A 83 -6.83 -4.63 -7.78
C ASP A 83 -6.15 -3.94 -6.61
N ALA A 84 -5.13 -3.16 -6.90
CA ALA A 84 -4.44 -2.35 -5.89
C ALA A 84 -3.95 -1.03 -6.49
N ILE A 85 -3.86 -0.02 -5.64
CA ILE A 85 -3.14 1.22 -5.94
C ILE A 85 -1.99 1.39 -4.94
N CYS A 86 -1.04 2.24 -5.30
CA CYS A 86 0.15 2.49 -4.50
C CYS A 86 -0.16 3.42 -3.33
N GLY A 87 0.15 3.01 -2.10
CA GLY A 87 0.23 3.90 -0.95
C GLY A 87 1.63 4.48 -0.78
N ASN A 88 1.83 5.33 0.23
CA ASN A 88 3.17 5.87 0.50
C ASN A 88 4.14 4.78 0.98
N VAL A 89 3.65 3.77 1.66
CA VAL A 89 4.48 2.63 2.11
C VAL A 89 5.04 1.87 0.91
N GLU A 90 4.19 1.45 -0.01
CA GLU A 90 4.60 0.72 -1.21
C GLU A 90 5.47 1.59 -2.13
N TYR A 91 5.18 2.91 -2.20
CA TYR A 91 6.00 3.84 -2.97
C TYR A 91 7.45 3.87 -2.49
N GLU A 92 7.65 4.01 -1.17
CA GLU A 92 8.98 4.03 -0.57
C GLU A 92 9.68 2.66 -0.67
N LEU A 93 8.93 1.55 -0.51
CA LEU A 93 9.47 0.20 -0.66
C LEU A 93 9.88 -0.11 -2.10
N GLY A 94 9.14 0.42 -3.09
CA GLY A 94 9.42 0.24 -4.52
C GLY A 94 10.46 1.21 -5.10
N ALA A 95 10.89 2.22 -4.33
CA ALA A 95 11.83 3.23 -4.80
C ALA A 95 13.26 2.67 -4.91
N GLU A 96 13.95 2.97 -6.02
CA GLU A 96 15.35 2.61 -6.20
C GLU A 96 16.26 3.27 -5.15
N ASN A 97 15.93 4.50 -4.75
CA ASN A 97 16.66 5.31 -3.79
C ASN A 97 15.82 5.49 -2.52
N TYR A 98 15.75 4.45 -1.70
CA TYR A 98 15.07 4.51 -0.43
C TYR A 98 15.65 5.58 0.51
N SER A 99 14.82 6.54 0.92
CA SER A 99 15.25 7.70 1.75
C SER A 99 15.48 7.36 3.23
N GLY A 100 15.09 6.17 3.67
CA GLY A 100 15.18 5.72 5.07
C GLY A 100 13.98 6.04 5.93
N GLY A 101 12.96 6.72 5.41
CA GLY A 101 11.72 7.07 6.09
C GLY A 101 10.49 6.40 5.49
N CYS A 102 9.34 6.60 6.14
CA CYS A 102 8.07 6.02 5.69
C CYS A 102 7.39 6.80 4.55
N GLY A 103 7.97 7.88 4.05
CA GLY A 103 7.32 8.79 3.09
C GLY A 103 6.17 9.61 3.68
N CYS A 104 5.93 9.54 4.99
CA CYS A 104 4.86 10.26 5.65
C CYS A 104 5.21 11.73 5.84
N SER A 105 4.32 12.62 5.43
CA SER A 105 4.45 14.05 5.66
C SER A 105 3.85 14.44 7.01
N TYR A 106 4.62 14.27 8.07
CA TYR A 106 4.16 14.64 9.42
C TYR A 106 4.14 16.17 9.58
N PRO A 107 3.08 16.75 10.15
CA PRO A 107 3.07 18.16 10.51
C PRO A 107 4.02 18.44 11.68
N ASP A 108 4.49 19.69 11.80
CA ASP A 108 5.45 20.12 12.84
C ASP A 108 4.92 19.91 14.29
N SER A 109 3.60 19.69 14.46
CA SER A 109 2.97 19.40 15.73
C SER A 109 3.15 17.94 16.21
N VAL A 110 3.65 17.04 15.34
CA VAL A 110 3.90 15.64 15.70
C VAL A 110 5.23 15.54 16.43
N ALA A 111 5.21 14.90 17.60
CA ALA A 111 6.41 14.73 18.40
C ALA A 111 7.48 13.92 17.65
N PRO A 112 8.77 14.33 17.71
CA PRO A 112 9.84 13.65 16.98
C PRO A 112 9.93 12.14 17.24
N GLU A 113 9.64 11.71 18.46
CA GLU A 113 9.68 10.29 18.86
C GLU A 113 8.66 9.44 18.10
N ILE A 114 7.53 10.03 17.68
CA ILE A 114 6.53 9.35 16.86
C ILE A 114 7.07 9.14 15.46
N VAL A 115 7.73 10.15 14.89
CA VAL A 115 8.34 10.08 13.57
C VAL A 115 9.47 9.04 13.57
N GLU A 116 10.37 9.08 14.55
CA GLU A 116 11.47 8.12 14.69
C GLU A 116 10.96 6.68 14.82
N ARG A 117 9.86 6.47 15.56
CA ARG A 117 9.22 5.17 15.69
C ARG A 117 8.67 4.68 14.36
N SER A 118 8.01 5.54 13.61
CA SER A 118 7.48 5.19 12.27
C SER A 118 8.61 4.82 11.31
N ASP A 119 9.68 5.60 11.29
CA ASP A 119 10.84 5.32 10.46
C ASP A 119 11.54 4.01 10.86
N ALA A 120 11.57 3.70 12.17
CA ALA A 120 12.12 2.44 12.65
C ALA A 120 11.29 1.21 12.19
N ILE A 121 9.95 1.34 12.19
CA ILE A 121 9.06 0.30 11.68
C ILE A 121 9.30 0.12 10.18
N HIS A 122 9.30 1.21 9.42
CA HIS A 122 9.47 1.16 7.98
C HIS A 122 10.83 0.59 7.55
N ARG A 123 11.92 0.90 8.28
CA ARG A 123 13.22 0.27 8.03
C ARG A 123 13.18 -1.24 8.16
N ARG A 124 12.55 -1.78 9.23
CA ARG A 124 12.39 -3.22 9.42
C ARG A 124 11.56 -3.86 8.32
N LEU A 125 10.47 -3.20 7.93
CA LEU A 125 9.65 -3.64 6.81
C LEU A 125 10.45 -3.68 5.50
N SER A 126 11.26 -2.64 5.24
CA SER A 126 12.15 -2.59 4.07
C SER A 126 13.17 -3.73 4.06
N GLU A 127 13.76 -4.07 5.22
CA GLU A 127 14.66 -5.22 5.35
C GLU A 127 13.98 -6.53 5.01
N THR A 128 12.71 -6.69 5.41
CA THR A 128 11.89 -7.86 5.04
C THR A 128 11.57 -7.85 3.54
N ALA A 129 11.08 -6.74 3.01
CA ALA A 129 10.70 -6.62 1.61
C ALA A 129 11.86 -6.91 0.65
N ARG A 130 13.09 -6.53 0.99
CA ARG A 130 14.29 -6.81 0.19
C ARG A 130 14.61 -8.30 0.02
N GLN A 131 14.05 -9.17 0.85
CA GLN A 131 14.16 -10.62 0.69
C GLN A 131 13.27 -11.12 -0.48
N PHE A 132 12.36 -10.28 -0.97
CA PHE A 132 11.37 -10.60 -1.99
C PHE A 132 11.44 -9.63 -3.19
N PRO A 133 12.41 -9.79 -4.10
CA PRO A 133 12.60 -8.87 -5.24
C PRO A 133 11.36 -8.71 -6.14
N ASP A 134 10.54 -9.75 -6.25
CA ASP A 134 9.30 -9.69 -7.03
C ASP A 134 8.25 -8.78 -6.39
N ALA A 135 8.20 -8.70 -5.05
CA ALA A 135 7.34 -7.75 -4.35
C ALA A 135 7.81 -6.31 -4.60
N ILE A 136 9.11 -6.05 -4.52
CA ILE A 136 9.69 -4.73 -4.85
C ILE A 136 9.31 -4.32 -6.28
N ARG A 137 9.46 -5.22 -7.25
CA ARG A 137 9.05 -4.98 -8.64
C ARG A 137 7.55 -4.71 -8.75
N TYR A 138 6.74 -5.45 -8.03
CA TYR A 138 5.29 -5.22 -7.98
C TYR A 138 4.97 -3.81 -7.46
N PHE A 139 5.58 -3.37 -6.36
CA PHE A 139 5.36 -2.03 -5.81
C PHE A 139 5.73 -0.92 -6.79
N SER A 140 6.85 -1.05 -7.49
CA SER A 140 7.29 -0.05 -8.48
C SER A 140 6.36 0.07 -9.70
N GLN A 141 5.46 -0.90 -9.91
CA GLN A 141 4.51 -0.95 -11.02
C GLN A 141 3.08 -0.62 -10.60
N LEU A 142 2.81 -0.46 -9.31
CA LEU A 142 1.48 -0.12 -8.83
C LEU A 142 1.03 1.24 -9.37
N PRO A 143 -0.22 1.33 -9.86
CA PRO A 143 -0.79 2.61 -10.25
C PRO A 143 -1.07 3.45 -9.00
N MET A 144 -0.97 4.77 -9.13
CA MET A 144 -1.28 5.71 -8.05
C MET A 144 -2.78 6.01 -7.92
N PHE A 145 -3.55 5.68 -8.94
CA PHE A 145 -5.01 5.84 -9.00
C PHE A 145 -5.56 4.88 -10.04
N ARG A 146 -6.83 4.53 -9.87
CA ARG A 146 -7.49 3.56 -10.73
C ARG A 146 -8.97 3.89 -10.90
#